data_15a173cad4b68540628e5470c6c88a84
#
_entry.id   15a173cad4b68540628e5470c6c88a84
#
_cell.length_a   1.000
_cell.length_b   1.000
_cell.length_c   1.000
_cell.angle_alpha   90.00
_cell.angle_beta   90.00
_cell.angle_gamma   90.00
#
_symmetry.space_group_name_H-M   'P 1'
#
loop_
_entity.id
_entity.type
_entity.pdbx_description
1 polymer ?
#
loop_
_entity_poly.entity_id
_entity_poly.type
_entity_poly.pdbx_seq_one_letter_code
_entity_poly.pdbx_strand_id
1 'polypeptide(L)'
;FYQNGTWEYATLIGEKFGMKSEDLAMIPIYCGVEGEEKAGLCCGTENCWAVNSKASEADIKATLDFLYWVVTSEEGTAMMAEQFGPIPFKNAKASDNVFFNDANAYIADGNYVVTWAFNYTPNVDAWRAGVVDAMMQYCAGGSWDNVVDAFVQGWAVQYANANE
;
A
#
# COMPACT_ATOMS: atom_id res chain seq x y z
N PHE A 1 -3.83 -1.23 -18.63
CA PHE A 1 -3.31 -0.84 -17.29
C PHE A 1 -4.37 -1.07 -16.25
N TYR A 2 -3.95 -1.56 -15.07
CA TYR A 2 -4.82 -1.85 -13.95
C TYR A 2 -4.14 -1.34 -12.67
N GLN A 3 -4.77 -0.36 -12.00
CA GLN A 3 -4.22 0.21 -10.78
C GLN A 3 -4.68 -0.60 -9.59
N ASN A 4 -3.75 -1.25 -8.91
CA ASN A 4 -3.98 -2.05 -7.70
C ASN A 4 -2.66 -2.25 -6.95
N GLY A 5 -2.63 -3.13 -5.96
CA GLY A 5 -1.46 -3.46 -5.16
C GLY A 5 -0.93 -4.88 -5.40
N THR A 6 0.19 -5.19 -4.76
CA THR A 6 0.88 -6.49 -4.89
C THR A 6 0.02 -7.70 -4.49
N TRP A 7 -0.99 -7.51 -3.65
CA TRP A 7 -1.95 -8.55 -3.23
C TRP A 7 -2.80 -9.08 -4.38
N GLU A 8 -2.97 -8.31 -5.45
CA GLU A 8 -3.78 -8.69 -6.60
C GLU A 8 -3.12 -9.80 -7.45
N TYR A 9 -1.82 -10.02 -7.28
CA TYR A 9 -1.08 -11.04 -8.02
C TYR A 9 -1.74 -12.42 -7.94
N ALA A 10 -2.07 -12.89 -6.73
CA ALA A 10 -2.72 -14.19 -6.55
C ALA A 10 -4.08 -14.29 -7.27
N THR A 11 -4.83 -13.20 -7.31
CA THR A 11 -6.10 -13.12 -8.05
C THR A 11 -5.89 -13.22 -9.56
N LEU A 12 -4.88 -12.53 -10.09
CA LEU A 12 -4.60 -12.47 -11.52
C LEU A 12 -4.11 -13.80 -12.08
N ILE A 13 -3.22 -14.50 -11.36
CA ILE A 13 -2.72 -15.82 -11.78
C ILE A 13 -3.70 -16.97 -11.44
N GLY A 14 -4.67 -16.73 -10.55
CA GLY A 14 -5.66 -17.71 -10.12
C GLY A 14 -6.62 -18.14 -11.24
N GLU A 15 -7.38 -19.20 -10.97
CA GLU A 15 -8.27 -19.85 -11.96
C GLU A 15 -9.23 -18.89 -12.67
N LYS A 16 -9.66 -17.82 -11.99
CA LYS A 16 -10.63 -16.86 -12.54
C LYS A 16 -10.08 -16.08 -13.73
N PHE A 17 -8.81 -15.67 -13.68
CA PHE A 17 -8.18 -14.88 -14.73
C PHE A 17 -7.12 -15.68 -15.49
N GLY A 18 -6.42 -16.59 -14.81
CA GLY A 18 -5.46 -17.51 -15.44
C GLY A 18 -4.31 -16.80 -16.15
N MET A 19 -3.96 -15.59 -15.72
CA MET A 19 -2.85 -14.85 -16.33
C MET A 19 -1.53 -15.53 -15.98
N LYS A 20 -0.55 -15.41 -16.89
CA LYS A 20 0.77 -15.92 -16.63
C LYS A 20 1.61 -14.85 -15.94
N SER A 21 2.47 -15.25 -15.01
CA SER A 21 3.38 -14.34 -14.30
C SER A 21 4.27 -13.54 -15.26
N GLU A 22 4.70 -14.17 -16.36
CA GLU A 22 5.55 -13.55 -17.39
C GLU A 22 4.86 -12.44 -18.18
N ASP A 23 3.51 -12.40 -18.16
CA ASP A 23 2.70 -11.36 -18.83
C ASP A 23 2.35 -10.20 -17.87
N LEU A 24 2.80 -10.26 -16.62
CA LEU A 24 2.52 -9.28 -15.59
C LEU A 24 3.76 -8.47 -15.23
N ALA A 25 3.59 -7.17 -15.06
CA ALA A 25 4.61 -6.26 -14.57
C ALA A 25 3.98 -5.16 -13.73
N MET A 26 4.72 -4.68 -12.73
CA MET A 26 4.32 -3.54 -11.92
C MET A 26 5.12 -2.31 -12.32
N ILE A 27 4.44 -1.20 -12.57
CA ILE A 27 5.06 0.07 -12.96
C ILE A 27 4.63 1.18 -12.03
N PRO A 28 5.50 2.18 -11.76
CA PRO A 28 5.12 3.38 -11.03
C PRO A 28 4.03 4.17 -11.75
N ILE A 29 3.23 4.90 -10.96
CA ILE A 29 2.29 5.87 -11.51
C ILE A 29 3.04 7.20 -11.69
N TYR A 30 3.08 7.69 -12.92
CA TYR A 30 3.67 8.98 -13.27
C TYR A 30 2.57 9.99 -13.54
N CYS A 31 2.68 11.16 -12.91
CA CYS A 31 1.73 12.26 -13.07
C CYS A 31 2.16 13.28 -14.13
N GLY A 32 3.38 13.19 -14.65
CA GLY A 32 3.96 14.11 -15.63
C GLY A 32 4.46 15.41 -15.01
N VAL A 33 4.84 15.39 -13.74
CA VAL A 33 5.38 16.56 -13.03
C VAL A 33 6.91 16.53 -13.01
N GLU A 34 7.54 17.69 -13.01
CA GLU A 34 9.00 17.81 -12.91
C GLU A 34 9.51 17.21 -11.59
N GLY A 35 10.55 16.40 -11.67
CA GLY A 35 11.20 15.77 -10.51
C GLY A 35 10.69 14.37 -10.18
N GLU A 36 9.73 13.83 -10.92
CA GLU A 36 9.25 12.46 -10.68
C GLU A 36 9.97 11.37 -11.50
N GLU A 37 11.01 11.72 -12.27
CA GLU A 37 11.71 10.81 -13.20
C GLU A 37 12.31 9.59 -12.47
N LYS A 38 12.55 9.73 -11.17
CA LYS A 38 13.03 8.68 -10.28
C LYS A 38 11.99 8.24 -9.24
N ALA A 39 10.71 8.60 -9.45
CA ALA A 39 9.65 8.05 -8.61
C ALA A 39 9.55 6.54 -8.85
N GLY A 40 9.54 5.78 -7.76
CA GLY A 40 9.31 4.35 -7.76
C GLY A 40 7.87 4.02 -7.41
N LEU A 41 7.66 2.80 -6.95
CA LEU A 41 6.33 2.34 -6.55
C LEU A 41 5.89 3.02 -5.25
N CYS A 42 4.57 3.21 -5.11
CA CYS A 42 3.98 3.65 -3.86
C CYS A 42 4.02 2.50 -2.86
N CYS A 43 4.70 2.70 -1.74
CA CYS A 43 4.94 1.68 -0.74
C CYS A 43 4.95 2.31 0.66
N GLY A 44 4.47 1.56 1.64
CA GLY A 44 4.46 2.01 3.04
C GLY A 44 4.08 0.89 3.99
N THR A 45 4.14 1.17 5.29
CA THR A 45 3.69 0.25 6.33
C THR A 45 2.18 0.34 6.45
N GLU A 46 1.48 -0.70 6.02
CA GLU A 46 0.02 -0.76 6.02
C GLU A 46 -0.51 -1.69 7.12
N ASN A 47 0.17 -2.80 7.34
CA ASN A 47 -0.23 -3.82 8.28
C ASN A 47 0.70 -3.84 9.50
N CYS A 48 0.11 -3.82 10.68
CA CYS A 48 0.83 -3.85 11.94
C CYS A 48 0.23 -4.90 12.85
N TRP A 49 1.07 -5.55 13.65
CA TRP A 49 0.60 -6.32 14.80
C TRP A 49 0.52 -5.42 16.02
N ALA A 50 -0.62 -5.42 16.68
CA ALA A 50 -0.82 -4.71 17.92
C ALA A 50 -0.91 -5.71 19.09
N VAL A 51 -0.05 -5.55 20.08
CA VAL A 51 -0.11 -6.35 21.33
C VAL A 51 -0.97 -5.60 22.34
N ASN A 52 -1.99 -6.27 22.90
CA ASN A 52 -2.85 -5.66 23.91
C ASN A 52 -2.06 -5.39 25.22
N SER A 53 -1.76 -4.13 25.48
CA SER A 53 -1.01 -3.71 26.67
C SER A 53 -1.75 -3.92 28.00
N LYS A 54 -3.04 -4.24 27.97
CA LYS A 54 -3.88 -4.52 29.14
C LYS A 54 -4.10 -6.02 29.38
N ALA A 55 -3.53 -6.90 28.54
CA ALA A 55 -3.55 -8.33 28.78
C ALA A 55 -2.65 -8.72 29.95
N SER A 56 -2.75 -9.96 30.43
CA SER A 56 -1.85 -10.44 31.48
C SER A 56 -0.39 -10.48 30.96
N GLU A 57 0.58 -10.35 31.86
CA GLU A 57 2.01 -10.46 31.49
C GLU A 57 2.32 -11.79 30.78
N ALA A 58 1.67 -12.88 31.19
CA ALA A 58 1.82 -14.18 30.55
C ALA A 58 1.30 -14.19 29.12
N ASP A 59 0.16 -13.56 28.85
CA ASP A 59 -0.43 -13.47 27.50
C ASP A 59 0.39 -12.55 26.60
N ILE A 60 0.87 -11.42 27.13
CA ILE A 60 1.77 -10.52 26.41
C ILE A 60 3.03 -11.27 26.02
N LYS A 61 3.66 -11.98 26.97
CA LYS A 61 4.87 -12.76 26.69
C LYS A 61 4.61 -13.83 25.62
N ALA A 62 3.55 -14.60 25.76
CA ALA A 62 3.19 -15.64 24.78
C ALA A 62 2.95 -15.05 23.38
N THR A 63 2.29 -13.89 23.29
CA THR A 63 2.09 -13.17 22.04
C THR A 63 3.42 -12.75 21.41
N LEU A 64 4.32 -12.16 22.20
CA LEU A 64 5.64 -11.74 21.72
C LEU A 64 6.51 -12.93 21.29
N ASP A 65 6.47 -14.03 22.03
CA ASP A 65 7.20 -15.27 21.69
C ASP A 65 6.68 -15.84 20.35
N PHE A 66 5.35 -15.81 20.13
CA PHE A 66 4.74 -16.23 18.87
C PHE A 66 5.16 -15.32 17.72
N LEU A 67 5.06 -14.00 17.87
CA LEU A 67 5.49 -13.04 16.85
C LEU A 67 6.96 -13.20 16.51
N TYR A 68 7.81 -13.40 17.52
CA TYR A 68 9.23 -13.67 17.32
C TYR A 68 9.45 -14.96 16.52
N TRP A 69 8.73 -16.03 16.85
CA TRP A 69 8.78 -17.30 16.11
C TRP A 69 8.35 -17.10 14.66
N VAL A 70 7.26 -16.38 14.38
CA VAL A 70 6.76 -16.09 13.01
C VAL A 70 7.83 -15.45 12.15
N VAL A 71 8.61 -14.51 12.68
CA VAL A 71 9.60 -13.74 11.89
C VAL A 71 11.00 -14.36 11.90
N THR A 72 11.26 -15.42 12.68
CA THR A 72 12.60 -15.99 12.83
C THR A 72 12.69 -17.47 12.49
N SER A 73 11.62 -18.24 12.64
CA SER A 73 11.61 -19.66 12.31
C SER A 73 11.53 -19.89 10.80
N GLU A 74 11.93 -21.08 10.38
CA GLU A 74 11.85 -21.47 8.98
C GLU A 74 10.40 -21.59 8.51
N GLU A 75 9.54 -22.21 9.32
CA GLU A 75 8.11 -22.36 9.05
C GLU A 75 7.40 -21.01 9.04
N GLY A 76 7.60 -20.18 10.05
CA GLY A 76 6.97 -18.87 10.15
C GLY A 76 7.34 -17.95 9.00
N THR A 77 8.62 -17.87 8.63
CA THR A 77 9.07 -17.04 7.50
C THR A 77 8.60 -17.58 6.14
N ALA A 78 8.47 -18.89 5.99
CA ALA A 78 7.88 -19.48 4.79
C ALA A 78 6.39 -19.16 4.65
N MET A 79 5.61 -19.30 5.73
CA MET A 79 4.20 -18.94 5.75
C MET A 79 3.99 -17.44 5.47
N MET A 80 4.84 -16.57 6.04
CA MET A 80 4.75 -15.13 5.77
C MET A 80 5.03 -14.82 4.30
N ALA A 81 6.02 -15.44 3.68
CA ALA A 81 6.33 -15.24 2.27
C ALA A 81 5.18 -15.68 1.34
N GLU A 82 4.52 -16.78 1.68
CA GLU A 82 3.37 -17.31 0.94
C GLU A 82 2.15 -16.40 1.05
N GLN A 83 1.83 -15.91 2.24
CA GLN A 83 0.58 -15.19 2.52
C GLN A 83 0.69 -13.67 2.31
N PHE A 84 1.84 -13.08 2.60
CA PHE A 84 2.03 -11.63 2.66
C PHE A 84 3.17 -11.12 1.77
N GLY A 85 3.93 -12.01 1.15
CA GLY A 85 5.14 -11.65 0.41
C GLY A 85 6.32 -11.29 1.32
N PRO A 86 7.34 -10.59 0.79
CA PRO A 86 8.52 -10.24 1.57
C PRO A 86 8.17 -9.30 2.72
N ILE A 87 8.51 -9.72 3.92
CA ILE A 87 8.35 -8.96 5.14
C ILE A 87 9.65 -8.18 5.46
N PRO A 88 9.61 -7.04 6.18
CA PRO A 88 10.78 -6.20 6.44
C PRO A 88 11.67 -6.74 7.57
N PHE A 89 11.94 -8.03 7.57
CA PHE A 89 12.79 -8.70 8.55
C PHE A 89 13.96 -9.42 7.87
N LYS A 90 15.08 -9.54 8.59
CA LYS A 90 16.33 -10.09 8.03
C LYS A 90 16.21 -11.53 7.50
N ASN A 91 15.31 -12.31 8.09
CA ASN A 91 15.10 -13.72 7.73
C ASN A 91 13.95 -13.91 6.72
N ALA A 92 13.47 -12.84 6.10
CA ALA A 92 12.40 -12.92 5.12
C ALA A 92 12.78 -13.90 3.99
N LYS A 93 11.84 -14.76 3.64
CA LYS A 93 11.97 -15.64 2.46
C LYS A 93 11.56 -14.87 1.20
N ALA A 94 12.14 -15.27 0.07
CA ALA A 94 11.72 -14.75 -1.23
C ALA A 94 10.27 -15.18 -1.53
N SER A 95 9.56 -14.34 -2.28
CA SER A 95 8.22 -14.62 -2.78
C SER A 95 8.27 -14.85 -4.29
N ASP A 96 7.42 -15.74 -4.79
CA ASP A 96 7.23 -15.96 -6.24
C ASP A 96 6.41 -14.85 -6.91
N ASN A 97 5.87 -13.93 -6.14
CA ASN A 97 5.11 -12.79 -6.66
C ASN A 97 6.06 -11.82 -7.41
N VAL A 98 5.91 -11.79 -8.74
CA VAL A 98 6.76 -10.99 -9.63
C VAL A 98 6.69 -9.48 -9.34
N PHE A 99 5.59 -8.99 -8.76
CA PHE A 99 5.45 -7.58 -8.40
C PHE A 99 6.46 -7.13 -7.33
N PHE A 100 6.87 -8.04 -6.44
CA PHE A 100 7.94 -7.74 -5.49
C PHE A 100 9.31 -7.69 -6.16
N ASN A 101 9.53 -8.51 -7.19
CA ASN A 101 10.78 -8.46 -7.97
C ASN A 101 10.87 -7.12 -8.71
N ASP A 102 9.78 -6.65 -9.31
CA ASP A 102 9.71 -5.34 -9.95
C ASP A 102 9.96 -4.21 -8.95
N ALA A 103 9.34 -4.27 -7.77
CA ALA A 103 9.55 -3.27 -6.71
C ALA A 103 11.03 -3.21 -6.28
N ASN A 104 11.66 -4.37 -6.09
CA ASN A 104 13.07 -4.46 -5.74
C ASN A 104 13.99 -3.95 -6.86
N ALA A 105 13.63 -4.19 -8.12
CA ALA A 105 14.38 -3.70 -9.27
C ALA A 105 14.36 -2.16 -9.32
N TYR A 106 13.21 -1.51 -9.13
CA TYR A 106 13.11 -0.05 -9.06
C TYR A 106 13.98 0.53 -7.92
N ILE A 107 13.99 -0.10 -6.75
CA ILE A 107 14.83 0.33 -5.62
C ILE A 107 16.32 0.17 -5.97
N ALA A 108 16.69 -0.94 -6.58
CA ALA A 108 18.07 -1.21 -7.00
C ALA A 108 18.57 -0.21 -8.07
N ASP A 109 17.67 0.27 -8.94
CA ASP A 109 17.95 1.29 -9.95
C ASP A 109 17.98 2.72 -9.38
N GLY A 110 17.84 2.86 -8.07
CA GLY A 110 17.93 4.14 -7.36
C GLY A 110 16.65 4.98 -7.43
N ASN A 111 15.51 4.35 -7.74
CA ASN A 111 14.24 5.02 -7.62
C ASN A 111 13.86 5.17 -6.13
N TYR A 112 13.31 6.33 -5.78
CA TYR A 112 12.81 6.55 -4.42
C TYR A 112 11.41 5.95 -4.23
N VAL A 113 11.14 5.49 -3.01
CA VAL A 113 9.81 4.99 -2.65
C VAL A 113 8.85 6.16 -2.45
N VAL A 114 7.68 6.09 -3.08
CA VAL A 114 6.62 7.08 -2.89
C VAL A 114 5.78 6.68 -1.68
N THR A 115 5.64 7.58 -0.72
CA THR A 115 4.84 7.32 0.49
C THR A 115 3.36 7.60 0.22
N TRP A 116 2.49 6.82 0.86
CA TRP A 116 1.04 6.98 0.77
C TRP A 116 0.60 8.36 1.27
N ALA A 117 -0.05 9.15 0.40
CA ALA A 117 -0.55 10.49 0.72
C ALA A 117 -1.57 10.47 1.87
N PHE A 118 -2.31 9.39 2.06
CA PHE A 118 -3.28 9.25 3.15
C PHE A 118 -2.63 9.31 4.54
N ASN A 119 -1.35 8.97 4.69
CA ASN A 119 -0.62 9.12 5.95
C ASN A 119 -0.52 10.59 6.42
N TYR A 120 -0.66 11.52 5.48
CA TYR A 120 -0.58 12.97 5.72
C TYR A 120 -1.93 13.67 5.55
N THR A 121 -3.00 12.91 5.35
CA THR A 121 -4.34 13.44 5.08
C THR A 121 -5.25 13.17 6.28
N PRO A 122 -5.58 14.18 7.10
CA PRO A 122 -6.54 14.02 8.18
C PRO A 122 -7.91 13.60 7.64
N ASN A 123 -8.62 12.73 8.37
CA ASN A 123 -9.94 12.23 7.97
C ASN A 123 -9.99 11.81 6.50
N VAL A 124 -9.01 11.04 6.06
CA VAL A 124 -8.79 10.67 4.65
C VAL A 124 -10.06 10.13 3.98
N ASP A 125 -10.90 9.38 4.68
CA ASP A 125 -12.14 8.83 4.13
C ASP A 125 -13.15 9.92 3.78
N ALA A 126 -13.30 10.95 4.60
CA ALA A 126 -14.19 12.08 4.34
C ALA A 126 -13.69 12.91 3.15
N TRP A 127 -12.38 13.20 3.11
CA TRP A 127 -11.76 13.88 1.98
C TRP A 127 -11.93 13.09 0.68
N ARG A 128 -11.61 11.80 0.70
CA ARG A 128 -11.72 10.92 -0.46
C ARG A 128 -13.13 10.82 -0.98
N ALA A 129 -14.15 10.73 -0.11
CA ALA A 129 -15.54 10.70 -0.51
C ALA A 129 -15.93 11.96 -1.30
N GLY A 130 -15.53 13.14 -0.82
CA GLY A 130 -15.75 14.41 -1.53
C GLY A 130 -15.09 14.47 -2.89
N VAL A 131 -13.86 13.96 -3.00
CA VAL A 131 -13.15 13.87 -4.30
C VAL A 131 -13.86 12.92 -5.25
N VAL A 132 -14.28 11.73 -4.79
CA VAL A 132 -15.00 10.75 -5.62
C VAL A 132 -16.31 11.36 -6.13
N ASP A 133 -17.09 12.02 -5.27
CA ASP A 133 -18.35 12.67 -5.67
C ASP A 133 -18.12 13.76 -6.73
N ALA A 134 -17.08 14.58 -6.58
CA ALA A 134 -16.73 15.61 -7.58
C ALA A 134 -16.31 14.98 -8.92
N MET A 135 -15.56 13.90 -8.89
CA MET A 135 -15.17 13.17 -10.10
C MET A 135 -16.37 12.51 -10.79
N MET A 136 -17.31 11.93 -10.03
CA MET A 136 -18.55 11.39 -10.60
C MET A 136 -19.40 12.48 -11.27
N GLN A 137 -19.48 13.65 -10.65
CA GLN A 137 -20.17 14.81 -11.22
C GLN A 137 -19.48 15.30 -12.51
N TYR A 138 -18.15 15.33 -12.52
CA TYR A 138 -17.38 15.65 -13.72
C TYR A 138 -17.65 14.66 -14.86
N CYS A 139 -17.69 13.38 -14.59
CA CYS A 139 -18.03 12.35 -15.58
C CYS A 139 -19.47 12.51 -16.10
N ALA A 140 -20.36 13.11 -15.34
CA ALA A 140 -21.73 13.45 -15.74
C ALA A 140 -21.86 14.80 -16.46
N GLY A 141 -20.72 15.46 -16.79
CA GLY A 141 -20.70 16.74 -17.52
C GLY A 141 -20.51 17.97 -16.63
N GLY A 142 -20.14 17.80 -15.37
CA GLY A 142 -19.79 18.89 -14.46
C GLY A 142 -18.42 19.51 -14.75
N SER A 143 -18.07 20.55 -13.95
CA SER A 143 -16.80 21.27 -14.09
C SER A 143 -15.63 20.50 -13.47
N TRP A 144 -14.48 20.53 -14.15
CA TRP A 144 -13.21 20.06 -13.60
C TRP A 144 -12.73 20.89 -12.40
N ASP A 145 -13.09 22.17 -12.36
CA ASP A 145 -12.74 23.05 -11.23
C ASP A 145 -13.28 22.52 -9.89
N ASN A 146 -14.48 21.91 -9.92
CA ASN A 146 -15.04 21.28 -8.73
C ASN A 146 -14.20 20.08 -8.24
N VAL A 147 -13.55 19.36 -9.15
CA VAL A 147 -12.63 18.26 -8.78
C VAL A 147 -11.37 18.84 -8.15
N VAL A 148 -10.80 19.91 -8.73
CA VAL A 148 -9.63 20.62 -8.17
C VAL A 148 -9.97 21.15 -6.77
N ASP A 149 -11.12 21.78 -6.60
CA ASP A 149 -11.57 22.30 -5.30
C ASP A 149 -11.75 21.18 -4.27
N ALA A 150 -12.32 20.04 -4.66
CA ALA A 150 -12.47 18.90 -3.77
C ALA A 150 -11.10 18.35 -3.31
N PHE A 151 -10.09 18.33 -4.17
CA PHE A 151 -8.73 17.96 -3.80
C PHE A 151 -8.10 18.98 -2.85
N VAL A 152 -8.09 20.25 -3.20
CA VAL A 152 -7.33 21.29 -2.50
C VAL A 152 -8.07 21.81 -1.28
N GLN A 153 -9.27 22.34 -1.48
CA GLN A 153 -10.06 22.93 -0.39
C GLN A 153 -10.65 21.84 0.52
N GLY A 154 -11.05 20.72 -0.06
CA GLY A 154 -11.51 19.58 0.72
C GLY A 154 -10.44 19.07 1.69
N TRP A 155 -9.17 18.98 1.26
CA TRP A 155 -8.06 18.63 2.14
C TRP A 155 -7.84 19.71 3.23
N ALA A 156 -7.83 20.99 2.85
CA ALA A 156 -7.63 22.09 3.79
C ALA A 156 -8.69 22.11 4.91
N VAL A 157 -9.95 21.82 4.57
CA VAL A 157 -11.04 21.71 5.56
C VAL A 157 -10.78 20.57 6.54
N GLN A 158 -10.38 19.40 6.06
CA GLN A 158 -10.07 18.26 6.95
C GLN A 158 -8.87 18.55 7.84
N TYR A 159 -7.87 19.24 7.32
CA TYR A 159 -6.70 19.65 8.10
C TYR A 159 -7.08 20.64 9.21
N ALA A 160 -7.90 21.65 8.90
CA ALA A 160 -8.39 22.60 9.90
C ALA A 160 -9.16 21.89 11.02
N ASN A 161 -10.15 21.05 10.65
CA ASN A 161 -10.96 20.30 11.61
C ASN A 161 -10.16 19.36 12.53
N ALA A 162 -9.03 18.87 12.07
CA ALA A 162 -8.18 17.98 12.88
C ALA A 162 -7.24 18.73 13.83
N ASN A 163 -7.09 20.05 13.68
CA ASN A 163 -6.19 20.90 14.47
C ASN A 163 -6.94 21.94 15.31
N GLU A 164 -8.26 21.94 15.33
CA GLU A 164 -9.11 22.66 16.28
C GLU A 164 -9.31 21.83 17.57
#